data_c4794345098fc96c7d578af07ad600ad
#
_entry.id   c4794345098fc96c7d578af07ad600ad
#
_cell.length_a   1.000
_cell.length_b   1.000
_cell.length_c   1.000
_cell.angle_alpha   90.00
_cell.angle_beta   90.00
_cell.angle_gamma   90.00
#
_symmetry.space_group_name_H-M   'P 1'
#
loop_
_entity.id
_entity.type
_entity.pdbx_description
1 polymer ?
#
loop_
_entity_poly.entity_id
_entity_poly.type
_entity_poly.pdbx_seq_one_letter_code
_entity_poly.pdbx_strand_id
1 'polypeptide(L)'
;MARRLAVLCLAWVSLALPCLAQERSFISGDDTLHYVYTPLPVDSTAVAGDARQRRDPFFRRLVKYFEGSNVDRTFEKKIDFTFAGGPSYSKTTSLGIGLLAAGLYRLDRTDSVTAPSDVSLFANISISGVYAVGVTGNTIFSQDRRRLNYTVMFSSTPRDMWGVGYNAGRYNKPVSYTEKHYLVEANYLYRILPKTYIGTVLSFEHTAGKKFSDEKEFSYLTYLHGEKTHYTATGLGVTVEYDSRDFIPNPFRGIYLSFQERIFPKGLGNCGKTLWRTMFKANAYQRVWKDCILAADLYAVFNSEGTPWPMLARLGDNQRMRGYYQGRYADNSMITMQVELRQRVWRRIGCTVWGGAGNVFSSLDRFDWSHTLPNYGLGLRWELKKRVNVRLDYGFGKDTSSFLLSVNEAF
;
A
#
# COMPACT_ATOMS: atom_id res chain seq x y z
N MET A 1 -25.31 -11.34 -14.18
CA MET A 1 -24.55 -10.49 -13.25
C MET A 1 -23.04 -10.54 -13.55
N ALA A 2 -22.41 -11.70 -13.63
CA ALA A 2 -21.01 -11.86 -14.03
C ALA A 2 -20.62 -11.13 -15.34
N ARG A 3 -21.52 -11.06 -16.33
CA ARG A 3 -21.31 -10.31 -17.59
C ARG A 3 -21.12 -8.79 -17.37
N ARG A 4 -21.81 -8.18 -16.38
CA ARG A 4 -21.66 -6.72 -16.12
C ARG A 4 -20.39 -6.38 -15.35
N LEU A 5 -19.93 -7.27 -14.45
CA LEU A 5 -18.62 -7.13 -13.81
C LEU A 5 -17.48 -7.32 -14.81
N ALA A 6 -17.60 -8.32 -15.70
CA ALA A 6 -16.64 -8.51 -16.78
C ALA A 6 -16.59 -7.31 -17.73
N VAL A 7 -17.73 -6.63 -17.99
CA VAL A 7 -17.80 -5.41 -18.81
C VAL A 7 -17.11 -4.23 -18.09
N LEU A 8 -17.22 -4.10 -16.77
CA LEU A 8 -16.51 -3.07 -16.01
C LEU A 8 -15.00 -3.33 -15.97
N CYS A 9 -14.58 -4.57 -15.77
CA CYS A 9 -13.16 -4.95 -15.87
C CYS A 9 -12.64 -4.74 -17.31
N LEU A 10 -13.43 -5.09 -18.33
CA LEU A 10 -13.11 -4.84 -19.74
C LEU A 10 -13.12 -3.35 -20.10
N ALA A 11 -14.04 -2.56 -19.57
CA ALA A 11 -14.07 -1.11 -19.76
C ALA A 11 -12.85 -0.43 -19.10
N TRP A 12 -12.42 -0.93 -17.95
CA TRP A 12 -11.21 -0.45 -17.28
C TRP A 12 -9.95 -0.84 -18.06
N VAL A 13 -9.89 -2.06 -18.61
CA VAL A 13 -8.82 -2.51 -19.50
C VAL A 13 -8.84 -1.73 -20.83
N SER A 14 -10.02 -1.39 -21.36
CA SER A 14 -10.14 -0.59 -22.57
C SER A 14 -9.77 0.89 -22.38
N LEU A 15 -9.91 1.45 -21.19
CA LEU A 15 -9.39 2.76 -20.82
C LEU A 15 -7.86 2.76 -20.65
N ALA A 16 -7.27 1.61 -20.28
CA ALA A 16 -5.82 1.45 -20.16
C ALA A 16 -5.14 1.14 -21.52
N LEU A 17 -5.85 0.52 -22.47
CA LEU A 17 -5.34 0.17 -23.80
C LEU A 17 -4.88 1.37 -24.66
N PRO A 18 -5.55 2.54 -24.67
CA PRO A 18 -5.04 3.71 -25.38
C PRO A 18 -3.68 4.19 -24.84
N CYS A 19 -3.42 4.02 -23.54
CA CYS A 19 -2.11 4.30 -22.95
C CYS A 19 -1.00 3.39 -23.51
N LEU A 20 -1.32 2.15 -23.85
CA LEU A 20 -0.37 1.20 -24.47
C LEU A 20 -0.17 1.49 -25.98
N ALA A 21 -1.19 1.99 -26.66
CA ALA A 21 -1.12 2.31 -28.09
C ALA A 21 -0.33 3.59 -28.39
N GLN A 22 -0.29 4.53 -27.45
CA GLN A 22 0.46 5.77 -27.60
C GLN A 22 1.98 5.60 -27.42
N GLU A 23 2.44 4.50 -26.79
CA GLU A 23 3.88 4.17 -26.73
C GLU A 23 4.48 3.76 -28.07
N ARG A 24 3.67 3.37 -29.07
CA ARG A 24 4.19 2.92 -30.38
C ARG A 24 4.58 4.06 -31.34
N SER A 25 4.21 5.29 -31.08
CA SER A 25 4.49 6.42 -31.98
C SER A 25 5.67 7.30 -31.59
N PHE A 26 6.37 6.99 -30.46
CA PHE A 26 7.50 7.77 -29.97
C PHE A 26 8.79 6.96 -29.73
N ILE A 27 8.93 5.77 -30.32
CA ILE A 27 10.20 5.05 -30.32
C ILE A 27 10.90 5.29 -31.64
N SER A 28 11.50 6.44 -31.78
CA SER A 28 12.61 6.67 -32.71
C SER A 28 13.77 7.24 -31.88
N GLY A 29 14.81 6.41 -31.68
CA GLY A 29 16.08 6.81 -31.08
C GLY A 29 16.29 6.32 -29.66
N ASP A 30 17.06 5.25 -29.55
CA ASP A 30 18.03 4.90 -28.51
C ASP A 30 17.82 5.48 -27.10
N ASP A 31 16.72 5.11 -26.43
CA ASP A 31 16.49 5.40 -25.02
C ASP A 31 16.83 4.20 -24.14
N THR A 32 18.09 3.81 -24.16
CA THR A 32 18.72 3.20 -22.98
C THR A 32 18.74 4.29 -21.91
N LEU A 33 17.89 4.14 -20.88
CA LEU A 33 17.93 4.99 -19.68
C LEU A 33 19.29 4.76 -18.98
N HIS A 34 20.33 5.40 -19.49
CA HIS A 34 21.53 5.62 -18.73
C HIS A 34 21.17 6.58 -17.60
N TYR A 35 21.25 6.10 -16.36
CA TYR A 35 21.35 6.99 -15.21
C TYR A 35 22.67 7.74 -15.33
N VAL A 36 22.68 8.83 -16.11
CA VAL A 36 23.82 9.71 -16.19
C VAL A 36 23.94 10.42 -14.84
N TYR A 37 24.90 9.96 -14.05
CA TYR A 37 25.38 10.69 -12.89
C TYR A 37 26.00 11.99 -13.40
N THR A 38 25.29 13.09 -13.27
CA THR A 38 25.84 14.43 -13.41
C THR A 38 26.22 14.88 -12.01
N PRO A 39 27.53 14.90 -11.66
CA PRO A 39 27.96 15.51 -10.41
C PRO A 39 27.58 16.98 -10.48
N LEU A 40 26.89 17.46 -9.44
CA LEU A 40 26.67 18.91 -9.29
C LEU A 40 28.03 19.60 -9.23
N PRO A 41 28.21 20.72 -9.95
CA PRO A 41 29.46 21.47 -9.87
C PRO A 41 29.69 21.89 -8.41
N VAL A 42 30.82 21.49 -7.86
CA VAL A 42 31.30 21.97 -6.57
C VAL A 42 31.68 23.41 -6.78
N ASP A 43 30.88 24.33 -6.29
CA ASP A 43 31.16 25.74 -6.29
C ASP A 43 32.33 26.01 -5.31
N SER A 44 33.54 26.15 -5.84
CA SER A 44 34.78 26.29 -5.09
C SER A 44 35.12 27.74 -4.70
N THR A 45 34.11 28.60 -4.63
CA THR A 45 34.30 29.98 -4.15
C THR A 45 33.64 30.20 -2.79
N ALA A 46 34.18 29.56 -1.75
CA ALA A 46 33.91 29.99 -0.38
C ALA A 46 35.01 30.97 0.03
N VAL A 47 34.76 32.25 -0.18
CA VAL A 47 35.55 33.35 0.43
C VAL A 47 35.37 33.26 1.94
N ALA A 48 36.50 33.16 2.65
CA ALA A 48 36.56 33.23 4.12
C ALA A 48 36.04 34.60 4.59
N GLY A 49 34.83 34.60 5.11
CA GLY A 49 34.21 35.72 5.79
C GLY A 49 33.66 35.25 7.13
N ASP A 50 34.19 35.85 8.17
CA ASP A 50 33.82 35.71 9.58
C ASP A 50 32.29 35.80 9.75
N ALA A 51 31.59 34.66 9.83
CA ALA A 51 30.17 34.61 10.01
C ALA A 51 29.84 33.81 11.29
N ARG A 52 29.43 34.51 12.33
CA ARG A 52 28.69 33.92 13.44
C ARG A 52 27.74 32.85 12.90
N GLN A 53 28.03 31.59 13.16
CA GLN A 53 27.21 30.46 12.75
C GLN A 53 25.80 30.64 13.33
N ARG A 54 24.90 31.29 12.58
CA ARG A 54 23.45 31.22 12.85
C ARG A 54 23.06 29.76 12.64
N ARG A 55 22.71 29.09 13.72
CA ARG A 55 22.21 27.73 13.67
C ARG A 55 21.03 27.68 12.66
N ASP A 56 21.19 26.91 11.59
CA ASP A 56 20.12 26.73 10.63
C ASP A 56 18.81 26.33 11.34
N PRO A 57 17.67 26.94 11.02
CA PRO A 57 16.38 26.56 11.57
C PRO A 57 16.15 25.06 11.44
N PHE A 58 15.50 24.43 12.40
CA PHE A 58 15.22 22.98 12.42
C PHE A 58 14.72 22.44 11.07
N PHE A 59 13.75 23.14 10.46
CA PHE A 59 13.21 22.77 9.16
C PHE A 59 14.24 22.79 8.03
N ARG A 60 15.16 23.72 8.02
CA ARG A 60 16.22 23.79 7.01
C ARG A 60 17.19 22.62 7.17
N ARG A 61 17.52 22.23 8.39
CA ARG A 61 18.35 21.04 8.67
C ARG A 61 17.65 19.76 8.22
N LEU A 62 16.36 19.64 8.51
CA LEU A 62 15.54 18.51 8.11
C LEU A 62 15.49 18.36 6.58
N VAL A 63 15.21 19.47 5.88
CA VAL A 63 15.20 19.49 4.41
C VAL A 63 16.57 19.11 3.86
N LYS A 64 17.66 19.67 4.40
CA LYS A 64 19.04 19.39 3.97
C LYS A 64 19.43 17.92 4.22
N TYR A 65 19.00 17.32 5.33
CA TYR A 65 19.17 15.90 5.61
C TYR A 65 18.51 15.03 4.52
N PHE A 66 17.24 15.31 4.18
CA PHE A 66 16.53 14.57 3.15
C PHE A 66 17.04 14.86 1.73
N GLU A 67 17.55 16.05 1.44
CA GLU A 67 18.23 16.34 0.17
C GLU A 67 19.51 15.52 0.02
N GLY A 68 20.32 15.42 1.07
CA GLY A 68 21.49 14.56 1.09
C GLY A 68 21.20 13.08 0.88
N SER A 69 20.02 12.63 1.25
CA SER A 69 19.57 11.25 1.05
C SER A 69 19.06 10.94 -0.38
N ASN A 70 19.03 11.93 -1.30
CA ASN A 70 18.71 11.71 -2.72
C ASN A 70 19.87 11.15 -3.54
N VAL A 71 21.09 11.17 -2.98
CA VAL A 71 22.28 10.61 -3.64
C VAL A 71 22.27 9.09 -3.46
N ASP A 72 22.38 8.33 -4.54
CA ASP A 72 22.53 6.87 -4.49
C ASP A 72 23.94 6.52 -4.01
N ARG A 73 24.05 6.05 -2.77
CA ARG A 73 25.31 5.61 -2.15
C ARG A 73 25.43 4.09 -2.05
N THR A 74 24.56 3.35 -2.74
CA THR A 74 24.55 1.89 -2.69
C THR A 74 25.77 1.24 -3.34
N PHE A 75 26.51 1.98 -4.15
CA PHE A 75 27.81 1.55 -4.69
C PHE A 75 28.94 1.66 -3.65
N GLU A 76 28.84 2.59 -2.70
CA GLU A 76 29.85 2.84 -1.68
C GLU A 76 29.56 2.11 -0.38
N LYS A 77 28.28 2.11 0.05
CA LYS A 77 27.82 1.53 1.30
C LYS A 77 27.17 0.17 1.11
N LYS A 78 27.26 -0.70 2.13
CA LYS A 78 26.54 -1.99 2.13
C LYS A 78 25.03 -1.77 2.11
N ILE A 79 24.54 -0.87 2.97
CA ILE A 79 23.15 -0.42 3.02
C ILE A 79 23.19 1.08 3.29
N ASP A 80 22.48 1.86 2.50
CA ASP A 80 22.33 3.30 2.71
C ASP A 80 21.02 3.59 3.40
N PHE A 81 21.04 3.76 4.73
CA PHE A 81 19.86 4.01 5.54
C PHE A 81 19.48 5.48 5.55
N THR A 82 18.18 5.72 5.42
CA THR A 82 17.51 6.99 5.68
C THR A 82 16.52 6.80 6.81
N PHE A 83 16.64 7.61 7.86
CA PHE A 83 15.74 7.57 9.01
C PHE A 83 14.67 8.66 8.85
N ALA A 84 13.44 8.30 9.09
CA ALA A 84 12.31 9.20 9.13
C ALA A 84 11.45 8.89 10.36
N GLY A 85 10.84 9.91 10.93
CA GLY A 85 9.91 9.73 12.03
C GLY A 85 9.02 10.95 12.13
N GLY A 86 7.81 10.75 12.63
CA GLY A 86 6.88 11.84 12.78
C GLY A 86 5.50 11.42 13.27
N PRO A 87 4.62 12.39 13.48
CA PRO A 87 3.25 12.11 13.86
C PRO A 87 2.53 11.34 12.75
N SER A 88 1.66 10.44 13.14
CA SER A 88 0.75 9.70 12.27
C SER A 88 -0.66 9.81 12.81
N TYR A 89 -1.64 9.84 11.95
CA TYR A 89 -3.04 9.81 12.35
C TYR A 89 -3.88 9.06 11.34
N SER A 90 -4.77 8.22 11.85
CA SER A 90 -5.89 7.65 11.10
C SER A 90 -7.08 7.42 12.04
N LYS A 91 -8.27 7.27 11.47
CA LYS A 91 -9.49 7.01 12.24
C LYS A 91 -9.40 5.73 13.07
N THR A 92 -8.70 4.72 12.54
CA THR A 92 -8.54 3.42 13.20
C THR A 92 -7.45 3.43 14.28
N THR A 93 -6.35 4.16 14.05
CA THR A 93 -5.18 4.11 14.94
C THR A 93 -5.02 5.33 15.85
N SER A 94 -5.86 6.37 15.66
CA SER A 94 -5.76 7.66 16.35
C SER A 94 -4.41 8.35 16.15
N LEU A 95 -4.08 9.31 16.99
CA LEU A 95 -2.80 10.01 16.95
C LEU A 95 -1.68 9.10 17.46
N GLY A 96 -0.60 9.02 16.72
CA GLY A 96 0.56 8.22 17.05
C GLY A 96 1.87 8.84 16.58
N ILE A 97 2.95 8.12 16.84
CA ILE A 97 4.28 8.42 16.34
C ILE A 97 4.76 7.20 15.56
N GLY A 98 5.13 7.44 14.29
CA GLY A 98 5.75 6.44 13.43
C GLY A 98 7.26 6.69 13.29
N LEU A 99 8.03 5.61 13.27
CA LEU A 99 9.45 5.60 12.96
C LEU A 99 9.68 4.70 11.75
N LEU A 100 10.56 5.12 10.85
CA LEU A 100 10.93 4.39 9.64
C LEU A 100 12.43 4.47 9.45
N ALA A 101 13.08 3.32 9.27
CA ALA A 101 14.44 3.22 8.77
C ALA A 101 14.39 2.54 7.40
N ALA A 102 14.50 3.32 6.32
CA ALA A 102 14.51 2.84 4.95
C ALA A 102 15.95 2.71 4.46
N GLY A 103 16.34 1.52 4.05
CA GLY A 103 17.67 1.20 3.53
C GLY A 103 17.61 0.83 2.05
N LEU A 104 18.55 1.34 1.28
CA LEU A 104 18.80 0.90 -0.10
C LEU A 104 20.10 0.10 -0.14
N TYR A 105 20.11 -0.98 -0.90
CA TYR A 105 21.31 -1.83 -1.07
C TYR A 105 21.37 -2.49 -2.44
N ARG A 106 22.54 -2.93 -2.83
CA ARG A 106 22.77 -3.72 -4.04
C ARG A 106 23.41 -5.04 -3.67
N LEU A 107 22.90 -6.14 -4.21
CA LEU A 107 23.52 -7.46 -4.07
C LEU A 107 24.84 -7.53 -4.86
N ASP A 108 24.83 -6.93 -6.05
CA ASP A 108 26.01 -6.77 -6.91
C ASP A 108 26.25 -5.27 -7.14
N ARG A 109 27.35 -4.77 -6.61
CA ARG A 109 27.72 -3.36 -6.72
C ARG A 109 28.35 -3.00 -8.06
N THR A 110 28.69 -4.00 -8.87
CA THR A 110 29.20 -3.80 -10.24
C THR A 110 28.06 -3.65 -11.25
N ASP A 111 26.84 -4.07 -10.88
CA ASP A 111 25.63 -3.94 -11.72
C ASP A 111 25.06 -2.50 -11.56
N SER A 112 25.37 -1.65 -12.54
CA SER A 112 24.87 -0.27 -12.62
C SER A 112 23.48 -0.17 -13.29
N VAL A 113 22.98 -1.23 -13.89
CA VAL A 113 21.72 -1.25 -14.66
C VAL A 113 20.54 -1.59 -13.77
N THR A 114 20.72 -2.58 -12.87
CA THR A 114 19.64 -3.01 -11.97
C THR A 114 19.35 -1.94 -10.90
N ALA A 115 18.08 -1.67 -10.65
CA ALA A 115 17.65 -0.79 -9.56
C ALA A 115 18.12 -1.33 -8.20
N PRO A 116 18.41 -0.48 -7.21
CA PRO A 116 18.76 -0.93 -5.87
C PRO A 116 17.58 -1.65 -5.22
N SER A 117 17.89 -2.67 -4.43
CA SER A 117 16.97 -3.33 -3.50
C SER A 117 16.65 -2.40 -2.34
N ASP A 118 15.51 -2.61 -1.70
CA ASP A 118 15.10 -1.84 -0.52
C ASP A 118 14.76 -2.73 0.66
N VAL A 119 14.97 -2.18 1.86
CA VAL A 119 14.51 -2.73 3.13
C VAL A 119 14.02 -1.61 4.02
N SER A 120 12.87 -1.79 4.64
CA SER A 120 12.27 -0.81 5.53
C SER A 120 11.92 -1.46 6.87
N LEU A 121 12.49 -0.93 7.95
CA LEU A 121 12.06 -1.23 9.30
C LEU A 121 11.12 -0.13 9.76
N PHE A 122 9.98 -0.50 10.27
CA PHE A 122 9.01 0.46 10.77
C PHE A 122 8.53 0.10 12.17
N ALA A 123 8.24 1.14 12.94
CA ALA A 123 7.58 1.02 14.23
C ALA A 123 6.54 2.13 14.36
N ASN A 124 5.42 1.83 14.99
CA ASN A 124 4.34 2.78 15.28
C ASN A 124 3.76 2.55 16.66
N ILE A 125 3.53 3.62 17.40
CA ILE A 125 2.80 3.63 18.66
C ILE A 125 1.75 4.73 18.63
N SER A 126 0.61 4.54 19.27
CA SER A 126 -0.45 5.54 19.32
C SER A 126 -1.09 5.67 20.71
N ILE A 127 -1.76 6.79 20.92
CA ILE A 127 -2.50 7.09 22.17
C ILE A 127 -3.69 6.13 22.39
N SER A 128 -4.22 5.52 21.33
CA SER A 128 -5.28 4.51 21.43
C SER A 128 -4.76 3.13 21.87
N GLY A 129 -3.46 2.98 22.10
CA GLY A 129 -2.84 1.71 22.50
C GLY A 129 -2.46 0.82 21.31
N VAL A 130 -2.37 1.37 20.10
CA VAL A 130 -1.77 0.67 18.97
C VAL A 130 -0.27 0.62 19.13
N TYR A 131 0.31 -0.56 18.89
CA TYR A 131 1.73 -0.71 18.63
C TYR A 131 1.94 -1.70 17.48
N ALA A 132 2.84 -1.36 16.59
CA ALA A 132 3.20 -2.17 15.44
C ALA A 132 4.69 -2.05 15.19
N VAL A 133 5.32 -3.16 14.80
CA VAL A 133 6.72 -3.19 14.38
C VAL A 133 6.84 -4.19 13.24
N GLY A 134 7.69 -3.90 12.27
CA GLY A 134 7.91 -4.82 11.18
C GLY A 134 9.06 -4.45 10.27
N VAL A 135 9.32 -5.38 9.38
CA VAL A 135 10.30 -5.26 8.29
C VAL A 135 9.58 -5.62 7.00
N THR A 136 9.76 -4.79 5.99
CA THR A 136 9.33 -5.09 4.63
C THR A 136 10.47 -4.76 3.66
N GLY A 137 10.57 -5.46 2.56
CA GLY A 137 11.60 -5.17 1.58
C GLY A 137 11.37 -5.87 0.26
N ASN A 138 12.14 -5.39 -0.71
CA ASN A 138 12.16 -5.91 -2.06
C ASN A 138 13.62 -6.11 -2.47
N THR A 139 14.07 -7.35 -2.53
CA THR A 139 15.40 -7.72 -2.98
C THR A 139 15.37 -7.98 -4.48
N ILE A 140 16.10 -7.19 -5.24
CA ILE A 140 16.23 -7.31 -6.69
C ILE A 140 17.58 -7.96 -6.99
N PHE A 141 17.54 -9.12 -7.64
CA PHE A 141 18.75 -9.85 -8.06
C PHE A 141 19.25 -9.31 -9.39
N SER A 142 20.51 -9.62 -9.72
CA SER A 142 21.20 -9.15 -10.92
C SER A 142 20.34 -9.25 -12.19
N GLN A 143 20.39 -8.19 -12.99
CA GLN A 143 19.62 -8.03 -14.23
C GLN A 143 18.08 -8.04 -14.02
N ASP A 144 17.63 -7.85 -12.79
CA ASP A 144 16.22 -7.88 -12.43
C ASP A 144 15.48 -9.15 -12.90
N ARG A 145 16.20 -10.29 -12.96
CA ARG A 145 15.61 -11.57 -13.35
C ARG A 145 14.78 -12.22 -12.26
N ARG A 146 15.09 -11.93 -11.01
CA ARG A 146 14.43 -12.48 -9.82
C ARG A 146 14.20 -11.35 -8.81
N ARG A 147 13.08 -11.44 -8.11
CA ARG A 147 12.76 -10.54 -7.00
C ARG A 147 12.28 -11.35 -5.81
N LEU A 148 12.59 -10.90 -4.61
CA LEU A 148 12.06 -11.44 -3.37
C LEU A 148 11.42 -10.30 -2.59
N ASN A 149 10.09 -10.26 -2.54
CA ASN A 149 9.35 -9.34 -1.70
C ASN A 149 9.05 -10.05 -0.39
N TYR A 150 9.27 -9.39 0.74
CA TYR A 150 9.04 -9.98 2.04
C TYR A 150 8.47 -8.97 3.02
N THR A 151 7.66 -9.48 3.94
CA THR A 151 7.09 -8.73 5.06
C THR A 151 7.08 -9.59 6.30
N VAL A 152 7.62 -9.07 7.39
CA VAL A 152 7.48 -9.63 8.74
C VAL A 152 6.92 -8.53 9.61
N MET A 153 5.76 -8.76 10.22
CA MET A 153 5.07 -7.74 11.00
C MET A 153 4.42 -8.32 12.23
N PHE A 154 4.51 -7.58 13.31
CA PHE A 154 3.69 -7.74 14.50
C PHE A 154 2.92 -6.47 14.78
N SER A 155 1.63 -6.60 15.13
CA SER A 155 0.82 -5.47 15.58
C SER A 155 -0.13 -5.87 16.69
N SER A 156 -0.43 -4.91 17.54
CA SER A 156 -1.54 -4.98 18.52
C SER A 156 -2.34 -3.71 18.35
N THR A 157 -3.59 -3.85 17.91
CA THR A 157 -4.43 -2.74 17.51
C THR A 157 -5.81 -2.88 18.14
N PRO A 158 -6.25 -1.91 18.97
CA PRO A 158 -7.66 -1.80 19.34
C PRO A 158 -8.51 -1.63 18.09
N ARG A 159 -9.54 -2.44 17.96
CA ARG A 159 -10.45 -2.46 16.81
C ARG A 159 -11.90 -2.58 17.27
N ASP A 160 -12.78 -2.17 16.37
CA ASP A 160 -14.20 -2.34 16.49
C ASP A 160 -14.71 -3.34 15.44
N MET A 161 -15.66 -4.18 15.83
CA MET A 161 -16.35 -5.16 14.98
C MET A 161 -17.82 -4.85 14.96
N TRP A 162 -18.38 -4.63 13.76
CA TRP A 162 -19.82 -4.40 13.54
C TRP A 162 -20.56 -5.65 13.08
N GLY A 163 -19.84 -6.72 12.78
CA GLY A 163 -20.35 -7.91 12.13
C GLY A 163 -19.91 -8.00 10.66
N VAL A 164 -20.56 -8.86 9.90
CA VAL A 164 -20.18 -9.19 8.53
C VAL A 164 -21.22 -8.71 7.53
N GLY A 165 -20.77 -8.10 6.45
CA GLY A 165 -21.58 -7.55 5.37
C GLY A 165 -21.91 -6.07 5.53
N TYR A 166 -22.48 -5.52 4.46
CA TYR A 166 -22.86 -4.10 4.37
C TYR A 166 -23.86 -3.69 5.47
N ASN A 167 -24.92 -4.49 5.68
CA ASN A 167 -25.99 -4.17 6.63
C ASN A 167 -25.47 -4.16 8.07
N ALA A 168 -24.61 -5.09 8.43
CA ALA A 168 -23.98 -5.13 9.74
C ALA A 168 -23.15 -3.85 9.99
N GLY A 169 -22.28 -3.47 9.06
CA GLY A 169 -21.50 -2.24 9.16
C GLY A 169 -22.34 -0.96 9.21
N ARG A 170 -23.56 -0.99 8.66
CA ARG A 170 -24.47 0.17 8.65
C ARG A 170 -25.29 0.31 9.92
N TYR A 171 -25.84 -0.78 10.44
CA TYR A 171 -26.92 -0.74 11.44
C TYR A 171 -26.49 -1.23 12.83
N ASN A 172 -25.48 -2.11 12.93
CA ASN A 172 -25.08 -2.66 14.21
C ASN A 172 -24.24 -1.65 15.02
N LYS A 173 -24.25 -1.84 16.33
CA LYS A 173 -23.29 -1.21 17.24
C LYS A 173 -21.99 -2.00 17.23
N PRO A 174 -20.84 -1.34 17.35
CA PRO A 174 -19.57 -2.04 17.36
C PRO A 174 -19.28 -2.69 18.71
N VAL A 175 -18.59 -3.83 18.65
CA VAL A 175 -17.94 -4.47 19.80
C VAL A 175 -16.45 -4.19 19.71
N SER A 176 -15.89 -3.55 20.72
CA SER A 176 -14.46 -3.24 20.76
C SER A 176 -13.66 -4.44 21.24
N TYR A 177 -12.50 -4.67 20.63
CA TYR A 177 -11.54 -5.70 21.02
C TYR A 177 -10.12 -5.27 20.67
N THR A 178 -9.12 -5.98 21.19
CA THR A 178 -7.73 -5.79 20.79
C THR A 178 -7.30 -6.92 19.86
N GLU A 179 -6.94 -6.60 18.62
CA GLU A 179 -6.41 -7.54 17.65
C GLU A 179 -4.89 -7.61 17.76
N LYS A 180 -4.35 -8.80 18.04
CA LYS A 180 -2.91 -9.09 17.89
C LYS A 180 -2.71 -9.84 16.60
N HIS A 181 -1.87 -9.31 15.72
CA HIS A 181 -1.63 -9.88 14.40
C HIS A 181 -0.14 -10.07 14.15
N TYR A 182 0.23 -11.28 13.75
CA TYR A 182 1.56 -11.68 13.31
C TYR A 182 1.46 -12.08 11.84
N LEU A 183 2.31 -11.50 11.01
CA LEU A 183 2.39 -11.79 9.58
C LEU A 183 3.83 -12.06 9.19
N VAL A 184 4.05 -13.17 8.49
CA VAL A 184 5.27 -13.46 7.74
C VAL A 184 4.86 -13.79 6.32
N GLU A 185 5.34 -13.02 5.37
CA GLU A 185 5.04 -13.23 3.95
C GLU A 185 6.31 -13.12 3.12
N ALA A 186 6.48 -14.02 2.17
CA ALA A 186 7.54 -13.99 1.18
C ALA A 186 6.96 -14.29 -0.20
N ASN A 187 7.28 -13.45 -1.18
CA ASN A 187 6.86 -13.61 -2.57
C ASN A 187 8.10 -13.63 -3.45
N TYR A 188 8.43 -14.79 -4.01
CA TYR A 188 9.58 -14.98 -4.91
C TYR A 188 9.11 -14.97 -6.35
N LEU A 189 9.63 -14.01 -7.11
CA LEU A 189 9.24 -13.69 -8.47
C LEU A 189 10.37 -14.00 -9.44
N TYR A 190 10.04 -14.58 -10.59
CA TYR A 190 10.93 -14.81 -11.71
C TYR A 190 10.41 -14.12 -12.96
N ARG A 191 11.26 -13.35 -13.65
CA ARG A 191 10.90 -12.61 -14.85
C ARG A 191 10.82 -13.57 -16.05
N ILE A 192 9.61 -13.70 -16.61
CA ILE A 192 9.35 -14.54 -17.79
C ILE A 192 9.34 -13.76 -19.10
N LEU A 193 8.90 -12.48 -19.04
CA LEU A 193 8.89 -11.55 -20.16
C LEU A 193 9.35 -10.16 -19.66
N PRO A 194 9.69 -9.22 -20.53
CA PRO A 194 9.97 -7.85 -20.11
C PRO A 194 8.86 -7.31 -19.21
N LYS A 195 9.23 -6.80 -18.02
CA LYS A 195 8.31 -6.25 -17.02
C LYS A 195 7.27 -7.23 -16.46
N THR A 196 7.32 -8.53 -16.81
CA THR A 196 6.35 -9.54 -16.40
C THR A 196 7.02 -10.64 -15.58
N TYR A 197 6.44 -10.90 -14.43
CA TYR A 197 6.97 -11.84 -13.44
C TYR A 197 5.90 -12.89 -13.11
N ILE A 198 6.35 -14.12 -12.88
CA ILE A 198 5.57 -15.17 -12.24
C ILE A 198 6.29 -15.61 -10.98
N GLY A 199 5.55 -15.97 -9.95
CA GLY A 199 6.18 -16.33 -8.71
C GLY A 199 5.32 -17.16 -7.78
N THR A 200 5.90 -17.46 -6.63
CA THR A 200 5.26 -18.19 -5.56
C THR A 200 5.21 -17.33 -4.31
N VAL A 201 4.12 -17.40 -3.58
CA VAL A 201 3.95 -16.72 -2.31
C VAL A 201 3.78 -17.73 -1.18
N LEU A 202 4.49 -17.48 -0.09
CA LEU A 202 4.34 -18.18 1.19
C LEU A 202 3.93 -17.15 2.21
N SER A 203 2.87 -17.43 2.99
CA SER A 203 2.43 -16.58 4.08
C SER A 203 2.13 -17.38 5.33
N PHE A 204 2.44 -16.81 6.48
CA PHE A 204 2.01 -17.27 7.79
C PHE A 204 1.30 -16.13 8.48
N GLU A 205 0.05 -16.35 8.86
CA GLU A 205 -0.80 -15.36 9.54
C GLU A 205 -1.29 -15.95 10.86
N HIS A 206 -1.07 -15.23 11.96
CA HIS A 206 -1.69 -15.55 13.25
C HIS A 206 -2.39 -14.32 13.78
N THR A 207 -3.69 -14.44 14.06
CA THR A 207 -4.50 -13.34 14.60
C THR A 207 -5.24 -13.80 15.84
N ALA A 208 -5.16 -13.00 16.91
CA ALA A 208 -5.88 -13.26 18.17
C ALA A 208 -6.63 -12.01 18.62
N GLY A 209 -7.92 -12.16 18.90
CA GLY A 209 -8.76 -11.19 19.59
C GLY A 209 -8.58 -11.31 21.10
N LYS A 210 -8.44 -10.17 21.77
CA LYS A 210 -8.28 -10.06 23.22
C LYS A 210 -9.09 -8.87 23.74
N LYS A 211 -9.39 -8.87 25.03
CA LYS A 211 -10.02 -7.73 25.73
C LYS A 211 -11.31 -7.26 25.04
N PHE A 212 -12.22 -8.19 24.81
CA PHE A 212 -13.53 -7.87 24.24
C PHE A 212 -14.35 -7.01 25.20
N SER A 213 -15.01 -5.97 24.70
CA SER A 213 -15.99 -5.21 25.48
C SER A 213 -17.25 -6.03 25.78
N ASP A 214 -17.63 -6.91 24.84
CA ASP A 214 -18.67 -7.93 25.00
C ASP A 214 -18.31 -9.15 24.14
N GLU A 215 -17.88 -10.24 24.80
CA GLU A 215 -17.45 -11.47 24.12
C GLU A 215 -18.63 -12.25 23.52
N LYS A 216 -19.78 -12.20 24.14
CA LYS A 216 -20.99 -12.89 23.64
C LYS A 216 -21.49 -12.21 22.37
N GLU A 217 -21.59 -10.89 22.38
CA GLU A 217 -21.98 -10.11 21.20
C GLU A 217 -20.96 -10.27 20.08
N PHE A 218 -19.65 -10.27 20.38
CA PHE A 218 -18.61 -10.53 19.39
C PHE A 218 -18.80 -11.90 18.73
N SER A 219 -19.04 -12.93 19.53
CA SER A 219 -19.29 -14.30 19.01
C SER A 219 -20.55 -14.36 18.15
N TYR A 220 -21.59 -13.65 18.52
CA TYR A 220 -22.80 -13.52 17.71
C TYR A 220 -22.54 -12.82 16.38
N LEU A 221 -21.81 -11.70 16.39
CA LEU A 221 -21.47 -10.95 15.16
C LEU A 221 -20.58 -11.74 14.20
N THR A 222 -19.85 -12.73 14.68
CA THR A 222 -18.88 -13.51 13.89
C THR A 222 -19.25 -15.00 13.73
N TYR A 223 -20.39 -15.44 14.21
CA TYR A 223 -20.74 -16.88 14.33
C TYR A 223 -20.63 -17.67 13.01
N LEU A 224 -20.92 -17.07 11.86
CA LEU A 224 -20.78 -17.70 10.55
C LEU A 224 -19.32 -17.73 10.05
N HIS A 225 -18.43 -16.96 10.69
CA HIS A 225 -17.02 -16.76 10.30
C HIS A 225 -16.06 -17.26 11.38
N GLY A 226 -16.52 -18.23 12.17
CA GLY A 226 -15.76 -18.97 13.15
C GLY A 226 -15.96 -18.50 14.58
N GLU A 227 -15.93 -19.47 15.51
CA GLU A 227 -16.21 -19.27 16.93
C GLU A 227 -14.95 -18.99 17.75
N LYS A 228 -13.75 -19.14 17.14
CA LYS A 228 -12.49 -19.01 17.87
C LYS A 228 -12.07 -17.56 17.96
N THR A 229 -11.51 -17.19 19.10
CA THR A 229 -10.89 -15.88 19.31
C THR A 229 -9.52 -15.74 18.67
N HIS A 230 -8.92 -16.84 18.18
CA HIS A 230 -7.63 -16.84 17.50
C HIS A 230 -7.59 -17.79 16.32
N TYR A 231 -6.94 -17.37 15.25
CA TYR A 231 -6.75 -18.14 14.04
C TYR A 231 -5.28 -18.11 13.61
N THR A 232 -4.84 -19.24 13.10
CA THR A 232 -3.52 -19.41 12.47
C THR A 232 -3.75 -20.03 11.09
N ALA A 233 -3.12 -19.48 10.07
CA ALA A 233 -3.20 -19.97 8.71
C ALA A 233 -1.84 -19.84 8.02
N THR A 234 -1.43 -20.90 7.32
CA THR A 234 -0.28 -20.86 6.42
C THR A 234 -0.80 -20.93 4.99
N GLY A 235 -0.48 -19.93 4.21
CA GLY A 235 -0.90 -19.78 2.81
C GLY A 235 0.23 -20.11 1.86
N LEU A 236 -0.09 -20.86 0.81
CA LEU A 236 0.77 -21.13 -0.34
C LEU A 236 0.07 -20.60 -1.57
N GLY A 237 0.79 -20.01 -2.51
CA GLY A 237 0.11 -19.48 -3.69
C GLY A 237 1.03 -19.17 -4.85
N VAL A 238 0.39 -18.72 -5.90
CA VAL A 238 1.06 -18.25 -7.12
C VAL A 238 0.72 -16.78 -7.35
N THR A 239 1.62 -16.06 -7.98
CA THR A 239 1.43 -14.67 -8.34
C THR A 239 1.92 -14.41 -9.76
N VAL A 240 1.23 -13.53 -10.46
CA VAL A 240 1.64 -13.00 -11.75
C VAL A 240 1.62 -11.49 -11.65
N GLU A 241 2.71 -10.83 -12.02
CA GLU A 241 2.84 -9.38 -11.95
C GLU A 241 3.34 -8.80 -13.26
N TYR A 242 2.77 -7.67 -13.67
CA TYR A 242 3.29 -6.80 -14.71
C TYR A 242 3.56 -5.42 -14.10
N ASP A 243 4.80 -4.93 -14.20
CA ASP A 243 5.19 -3.65 -13.63
C ASP A 243 5.99 -2.81 -14.64
N SER A 244 5.34 -1.79 -15.19
CA SER A 244 5.94 -0.82 -16.10
C SER A 244 6.08 0.57 -15.50
N ARG A 245 5.89 0.72 -14.19
CA ARG A 245 6.02 2.01 -13.50
C ARG A 245 7.43 2.55 -13.62
N ASP A 246 7.52 3.86 -13.82
CA ASP A 246 8.81 4.57 -13.91
C ASP A 246 9.51 4.68 -12.54
N PHE A 247 8.75 4.68 -11.44
CA PHE A 247 9.28 4.71 -10.08
C PHE A 247 8.22 4.16 -9.09
N ILE A 248 8.55 3.10 -8.37
CA ILE A 248 7.58 2.35 -7.57
C ILE A 248 6.89 3.19 -6.47
N PRO A 249 7.59 3.98 -5.61
CA PRO A 249 6.96 4.69 -4.51
C PRO A 249 6.03 5.85 -4.90
N ASN A 250 6.26 6.46 -6.07
CA ASN A 250 5.45 7.58 -6.58
C ASN A 250 5.56 7.65 -8.10
N PRO A 251 4.80 6.81 -8.81
CA PRO A 251 4.85 6.73 -10.26
C PRO A 251 4.25 7.97 -10.92
N PHE A 252 4.85 8.40 -12.03
CA PHE A 252 4.32 9.44 -12.89
C PHE A 252 3.70 8.87 -14.16
N ARG A 253 4.10 7.67 -14.53
CA ARG A 253 3.57 6.91 -15.68
C ARG A 253 3.80 5.43 -15.49
N GLY A 254 3.03 4.64 -16.24
CA GLY A 254 3.13 3.19 -16.26
C GLY A 254 1.94 2.50 -15.62
N ILE A 255 1.97 1.19 -15.66
CA ILE A 255 0.91 0.30 -15.19
C ILE A 255 1.53 -0.75 -14.27
N TYR A 256 0.83 -1.07 -13.22
CA TYR A 256 1.09 -2.22 -12.36
C TYR A 256 -0.14 -3.10 -12.31
N LEU A 257 0.01 -4.37 -12.67
CA LEU A 257 -1.02 -5.40 -12.54
C LEU A 257 -0.47 -6.52 -11.68
N SER A 258 -1.25 -7.00 -10.74
CA SER A 258 -0.90 -8.16 -9.92
C SER A 258 -2.13 -9.04 -9.75
N PHE A 259 -1.98 -10.31 -10.06
CA PHE A 259 -2.93 -11.36 -9.77
C PHE A 259 -2.27 -12.36 -8.84
N GLN A 260 -2.95 -12.71 -7.75
CA GLN A 260 -2.43 -13.65 -6.78
C GLN A 260 -3.54 -14.60 -6.34
N GLU A 261 -3.23 -15.89 -6.37
CA GLU A 261 -4.10 -16.94 -5.85
C GLU A 261 -3.40 -17.67 -4.72
N ARG A 262 -4.05 -17.78 -3.56
CA ARG A 262 -3.52 -18.45 -2.37
C ARG A 262 -4.47 -19.53 -1.88
N ILE A 263 -3.91 -20.66 -1.49
CA ILE A 263 -4.58 -21.72 -0.74
C ILE A 263 -4.06 -21.74 0.69
N PHE A 264 -4.95 -21.90 1.65
CA PHE A 264 -4.65 -22.10 3.06
C PHE A 264 -5.14 -23.50 3.46
N PRO A 265 -4.27 -24.53 3.40
CA PRO A 265 -4.67 -25.91 3.67
C PRO A 265 -5.13 -26.09 5.11
N LYS A 266 -6.17 -26.89 5.32
CA LYS A 266 -6.72 -27.23 6.65
C LYS A 266 -5.64 -27.72 7.64
N GLY A 267 -4.66 -28.48 7.16
CA GLY A 267 -3.60 -29.07 7.98
C GLY A 267 -2.49 -28.11 8.39
N LEU A 268 -2.42 -26.90 7.80
CA LEU A 268 -1.38 -25.90 8.07
C LEU A 268 -1.90 -24.70 8.85
N GLY A 269 -2.79 -24.96 9.81
CA GLY A 269 -3.40 -23.96 10.66
C GLY A 269 -4.57 -24.51 11.48
N ASN A 270 -5.40 -23.62 12.01
CA ASN A 270 -6.55 -24.00 12.83
C ASN A 270 -7.91 -23.54 12.26
N CYS A 271 -7.95 -23.18 10.98
CA CYS A 271 -9.15 -22.66 10.30
C CYS A 271 -10.29 -23.68 10.11
N GLY A 272 -10.02 -24.97 10.37
CA GLY A 272 -11.02 -26.03 10.30
C GLY A 272 -11.30 -26.57 8.90
N LYS A 273 -11.02 -25.80 7.84
CA LYS A 273 -11.18 -26.19 6.44
C LYS A 273 -10.10 -25.56 5.57
N THR A 274 -9.95 -26.06 4.35
CA THR A 274 -9.11 -25.43 3.33
C THR A 274 -9.80 -24.19 2.79
N LEU A 275 -9.08 -23.09 2.73
CA LEU A 275 -9.58 -21.79 2.26
C LEU A 275 -8.80 -21.33 1.03
N TRP A 276 -9.45 -20.51 0.21
CA TRP A 276 -8.86 -19.88 -0.97
C TRP A 276 -9.01 -18.36 -0.88
N ARG A 277 -8.00 -17.65 -1.37
CA ARG A 277 -8.01 -16.19 -1.49
C ARG A 277 -7.43 -15.78 -2.84
N THR A 278 -8.28 -15.15 -3.64
CA THR A 278 -7.87 -14.51 -4.89
C THR A 278 -7.72 -13.02 -4.67
N MET A 279 -6.60 -12.44 -5.09
CA MET A 279 -6.38 -11.00 -5.02
C MET A 279 -6.02 -10.47 -6.40
N PHE A 280 -6.62 -9.34 -6.75
CA PHE A 280 -6.32 -8.60 -7.96
C PHE A 280 -6.03 -7.14 -7.64
N LYS A 281 -4.95 -6.61 -8.20
CA LYS A 281 -4.57 -5.21 -8.08
C LYS A 281 -4.19 -4.68 -9.44
N ALA A 282 -4.72 -3.51 -9.78
CA ALA A 282 -4.36 -2.82 -11.00
C ALA A 282 -4.22 -1.32 -10.72
N ASN A 283 -3.05 -0.78 -11.06
CA ASN A 283 -2.78 0.65 -10.97
C ASN A 283 -2.37 1.18 -12.34
N ALA A 284 -2.81 2.37 -12.68
CA ALA A 284 -2.41 3.06 -13.88
C ALA A 284 -2.06 4.52 -13.57
N TYR A 285 -1.00 5.01 -14.18
CA TYR A 285 -0.48 6.36 -13.95
C TYR A 285 -0.19 7.01 -15.29
N GLN A 286 -0.69 8.23 -15.46
CA GLN A 286 -0.49 9.02 -16.66
C GLN A 286 -0.24 10.47 -16.30
N ARG A 287 0.84 11.04 -16.82
CA ARG A 287 1.02 12.50 -16.78
C ARG A 287 0.07 13.13 -17.77
N VAL A 288 -0.87 13.95 -17.29
CA VAL A 288 -1.91 14.58 -18.12
C VAL A 288 -1.44 15.94 -18.65
N TRP A 289 -0.82 16.73 -17.78
CA TRP A 289 -0.18 17.99 -18.13
C TRP A 289 1.03 18.26 -17.23
N LYS A 290 1.66 19.40 -17.36
CA LYS A 290 2.84 19.74 -16.59
C LYS A 290 2.56 19.59 -15.09
N ASP A 291 3.36 18.75 -14.44
CA ASP A 291 3.31 18.50 -12.99
C ASP A 291 1.98 17.95 -12.45
N CYS A 292 1.12 17.44 -13.34
CA CYS A 292 -0.13 16.78 -12.99
C CYS A 292 -0.14 15.32 -13.44
N ILE A 293 -0.52 14.44 -12.52
CA ILE A 293 -0.61 13.00 -12.71
C ILE A 293 -2.02 12.53 -12.42
N LEU A 294 -2.61 11.82 -13.36
CA LEU A 294 -3.82 11.04 -13.17
C LEU A 294 -3.41 9.63 -12.74
N ALA A 295 -3.86 9.20 -11.58
CA ALA A 295 -3.60 7.87 -11.05
C ALA A 295 -4.93 7.14 -10.82
N ALA A 296 -5.00 5.89 -11.22
CA ALA A 296 -6.16 5.02 -11.01
C ALA A 296 -5.75 3.75 -10.28
N ASP A 297 -6.59 3.28 -9.38
CA ASP A 297 -6.40 2.07 -8.59
C ASP A 297 -7.67 1.23 -8.59
N LEU A 298 -7.52 -0.06 -8.86
CA LEU A 298 -8.54 -1.09 -8.69
C LEU A 298 -7.94 -2.19 -7.83
N TYR A 299 -8.66 -2.58 -6.79
CA TYR A 299 -8.27 -3.65 -5.89
C TYR A 299 -9.46 -4.52 -5.57
N ALA A 300 -9.28 -5.83 -5.69
CA ALA A 300 -10.30 -6.81 -5.37
C ALA A 300 -9.71 -7.97 -4.56
N VAL A 301 -10.47 -8.43 -3.59
CA VAL A 301 -10.19 -9.62 -2.78
C VAL A 301 -11.43 -10.50 -2.79
N PHE A 302 -11.22 -11.77 -3.05
CA PHE A 302 -12.26 -12.79 -3.00
C PHE A 302 -11.75 -13.93 -2.12
N ASN A 303 -12.44 -14.20 -1.02
CA ASN A 303 -12.18 -15.33 -0.15
C ASN A 303 -13.25 -16.39 -0.35
N SER A 304 -12.90 -17.63 -0.09
CA SER A 304 -13.85 -18.75 -0.07
C SER A 304 -14.88 -18.61 1.05
N GLU A 305 -16.01 -19.29 0.90
CA GLU A 305 -17.03 -19.34 1.93
C GLU A 305 -16.52 -19.89 3.27
N GLY A 306 -17.00 -19.28 4.37
CA GLY A 306 -16.61 -19.60 5.75
C GLY A 306 -15.18 -19.23 6.09
N THR A 307 -14.63 -18.24 5.42
CA THR A 307 -13.39 -17.58 5.82
C THR A 307 -13.54 -17.06 7.26
N PRO A 308 -12.58 -17.35 8.16
CA PRO A 308 -12.61 -16.84 9.54
C PRO A 308 -12.62 -15.33 9.59
N TRP A 309 -13.25 -14.76 10.63
CA TRP A 309 -13.41 -13.32 10.81
C TRP A 309 -12.13 -12.49 10.67
N PRO A 310 -10.92 -12.95 11.09
CA PRO A 310 -9.71 -12.14 10.91
C PRO A 310 -9.23 -12.06 9.46
N MET A 311 -9.64 -13.02 8.63
CA MET A 311 -9.21 -13.14 7.25
C MET A 311 -10.20 -12.51 6.25
N LEU A 312 -11.32 -11.95 6.72
CA LEU A 312 -12.28 -11.24 5.89
C LEU A 312 -11.65 -10.03 5.19
N ALA A 313 -12.16 -9.72 4.01
CA ALA A 313 -11.83 -8.49 3.30
C ALA A 313 -12.42 -7.28 4.05
N ARG A 314 -11.58 -6.34 4.49
CA ARG A 314 -11.95 -5.19 5.32
C ARG A 314 -11.82 -3.91 4.50
N LEU A 315 -12.93 -3.22 4.31
CA LEU A 315 -12.98 -1.94 3.58
C LEU A 315 -12.46 -0.81 4.45
N GLY A 316 -11.71 0.11 3.84
CA GLY A 316 -11.15 1.30 4.50
C GLY A 316 -9.73 1.06 5.03
N ASP A 317 -8.78 1.80 4.50
CA ASP A 317 -7.39 1.84 4.98
C ASP A 317 -6.74 3.19 4.64
N ASN A 318 -5.44 3.28 4.83
CA ASN A 318 -4.68 4.49 4.52
C ASN A 318 -4.47 4.70 3.01
N GLN A 319 -4.78 3.74 2.18
CA GLN A 319 -4.58 3.77 0.73
C GLN A 319 -5.91 3.88 -0.01
N ARG A 320 -6.91 3.08 0.42
CA ARG A 320 -8.21 2.91 -0.26
C ARG A 320 -9.35 3.25 0.66
N MET A 321 -10.42 3.79 0.10
CA MET A 321 -11.61 4.15 0.87
C MET A 321 -11.27 5.01 2.09
N ARG A 322 -10.36 5.98 1.88
CA ARG A 322 -9.90 6.92 2.91
C ARG A 322 -11.07 7.71 3.48
N GLY A 323 -11.18 7.76 4.79
CA GLY A 323 -12.33 8.35 5.50
C GLY A 323 -13.22 7.32 6.20
N TYR A 324 -13.19 6.07 5.78
CA TYR A 324 -13.85 4.97 6.48
C TYR A 324 -12.95 4.42 7.61
N TYR A 325 -13.60 3.95 8.68
CA TYR A 325 -12.93 3.14 9.68
C TYR A 325 -12.64 1.75 9.07
N GLN A 326 -11.40 1.29 9.15
CA GLN A 326 -10.99 0.01 8.57
C GLN A 326 -11.74 -1.16 9.20
N GLY A 327 -12.49 -1.90 8.39
CA GLY A 327 -13.26 -3.05 8.83
C GLY A 327 -14.66 -2.73 9.37
N ARG A 328 -15.14 -1.46 9.33
CA ARG A 328 -16.55 -1.18 9.57
C ARG A 328 -17.44 -1.95 8.59
N TYR A 329 -17.01 -2.04 7.35
CA TYR A 329 -17.62 -2.90 6.34
C TYR A 329 -16.61 -4.00 5.99
N ALA A 330 -16.94 -5.22 6.29
CA ALA A 330 -16.11 -6.41 6.05
C ALA A 330 -16.98 -7.57 5.57
N ASP A 331 -16.48 -8.34 4.61
CA ASP A 331 -17.17 -9.54 4.10
C ASP A 331 -16.13 -10.48 3.48
N ASN A 332 -16.57 -11.62 2.95
CA ASN A 332 -15.70 -12.54 2.23
C ASN A 332 -14.99 -11.86 1.05
N SER A 333 -15.70 -10.99 0.35
CA SER A 333 -15.19 -10.35 -0.85
C SER A 333 -15.30 -8.83 -0.78
N MET A 334 -14.37 -8.17 -1.45
CA MET A 334 -14.34 -6.71 -1.55
C MET A 334 -13.83 -6.29 -2.92
N ILE A 335 -14.43 -5.25 -3.49
CA ILE A 335 -13.90 -4.54 -4.65
C ILE A 335 -13.86 -3.05 -4.32
N THR A 336 -12.74 -2.41 -4.59
CA THR A 336 -12.56 -0.95 -4.45
C THR A 336 -11.93 -0.39 -5.71
N MET A 337 -12.37 0.79 -6.10
CA MET A 337 -11.79 1.55 -7.20
C MET A 337 -11.68 3.02 -6.82
N GLN A 338 -10.62 3.67 -7.27
CA GLN A 338 -10.44 5.10 -7.07
C GLN A 338 -9.60 5.71 -8.19
N VAL A 339 -9.86 6.98 -8.44
CA VAL A 339 -9.09 7.81 -9.37
C VAL A 339 -8.63 9.04 -8.61
N GLU A 340 -7.38 9.40 -8.78
CA GLU A 340 -6.72 10.47 -8.05
C GLU A 340 -5.98 11.39 -9.03
N LEU A 341 -6.21 12.70 -8.91
CA LEU A 341 -5.49 13.72 -9.63
C LEU A 341 -4.47 14.36 -8.68
N ARG A 342 -3.19 14.23 -8.99
CA ARG A 342 -2.06 14.73 -8.21
C ARG A 342 -1.44 15.91 -8.94
N GLN A 343 -1.54 17.11 -8.37
CA GLN A 343 -0.98 18.32 -8.95
C GLN A 343 0.11 18.90 -8.05
N ARG A 344 1.33 19.08 -8.56
CA ARG A 344 2.33 19.92 -7.93
C ARG A 344 1.99 21.38 -8.21
N VAL A 345 1.81 22.15 -7.14
CA VAL A 345 1.37 23.56 -7.22
C VAL A 345 2.56 24.50 -7.15
N TRP A 346 3.45 24.28 -6.20
CA TRP A 346 4.58 25.18 -5.97
C TRP A 346 5.76 24.45 -5.33
N ARG A 347 6.92 24.50 -5.97
CA ARG A 347 8.17 23.88 -5.48
C ARG A 347 7.94 22.43 -4.98
N ARG A 348 7.86 22.26 -3.64
CA ARG A 348 7.69 20.97 -2.94
C ARG A 348 6.24 20.73 -2.48
N ILE A 349 5.34 21.66 -2.78
CA ILE A 349 3.94 21.59 -2.35
C ILE A 349 3.06 21.16 -3.50
N GLY A 350 2.24 20.18 -3.26
CA GLY A 350 1.24 19.69 -4.17
C GLY A 350 -0.13 19.53 -3.48
N CYS A 351 -1.13 19.34 -4.29
CA CYS A 351 -2.48 18.98 -3.85
C CYS A 351 -2.98 17.77 -4.62
N THR A 352 -3.96 17.12 -4.04
CA THR A 352 -4.58 15.92 -4.61
C THR A 352 -6.08 16.00 -4.39
N VAL A 353 -6.84 15.55 -5.40
CA VAL A 353 -8.26 15.26 -5.27
C VAL A 353 -8.51 13.85 -5.76
N TRP A 354 -9.44 13.16 -5.15
CA TRP A 354 -9.79 11.81 -5.58
C TRP A 354 -11.28 11.54 -5.44
N GLY A 355 -11.73 10.59 -6.22
CA GLY A 355 -13.05 9.98 -6.13
C GLY A 355 -12.95 8.49 -6.34
N GLY A 356 -13.81 7.74 -5.69
CA GLY A 356 -13.82 6.29 -5.77
C GLY A 356 -15.06 5.68 -5.15
N ALA A 357 -15.09 4.37 -5.17
CA ALA A 357 -16.16 3.58 -4.60
C ALA A 357 -15.64 2.21 -4.14
N GLY A 358 -16.34 1.61 -3.19
CA GLY A 358 -16.05 0.26 -2.72
C GLY A 358 -17.30 -0.48 -2.35
N ASN A 359 -17.24 -1.81 -2.43
CA ASN A 359 -18.33 -2.69 -2.08
C ASN A 359 -17.79 -3.94 -1.38
N VAL A 360 -18.52 -4.44 -0.40
CA VAL A 360 -18.26 -5.72 0.29
C VAL A 360 -19.44 -6.65 0.08
N PHE A 361 -19.18 -7.93 -0.16
CA PHE A 361 -20.20 -8.91 -0.47
C PHE A 361 -19.72 -10.34 -0.15
N SER A 362 -20.64 -11.25 0.13
CA SER A 362 -20.31 -12.62 0.51
C SER A 362 -19.82 -13.46 -0.67
N SER A 363 -20.41 -13.26 -1.87
CA SER A 363 -20.06 -13.96 -3.12
C SER A 363 -20.47 -13.13 -4.32
N LEU A 364 -19.92 -13.42 -5.51
CA LEU A 364 -20.17 -12.63 -6.73
C LEU A 364 -21.63 -12.59 -7.18
N ASP A 365 -22.40 -13.64 -6.91
CA ASP A 365 -23.84 -13.71 -7.19
C ASP A 365 -24.68 -12.85 -6.23
N ARG A 366 -24.10 -12.51 -5.06
CA ARG A 366 -24.73 -11.63 -4.05
C ARG A 366 -24.21 -10.19 -4.10
N PHE A 367 -23.50 -9.85 -5.15
CA PHE A 367 -23.07 -8.45 -5.35
C PHE A 367 -24.28 -7.56 -5.60
N ASP A 368 -24.43 -6.52 -4.78
CA ASP A 368 -25.51 -5.53 -4.87
C ASP A 368 -24.95 -4.11 -5.06
N TRP A 369 -25.31 -3.48 -6.16
CA TRP A 369 -24.89 -2.12 -6.46
C TRP A 369 -25.41 -1.09 -5.45
N SER A 370 -26.54 -1.33 -4.80
CA SER A 370 -27.12 -0.44 -3.79
C SER A 370 -26.27 -0.38 -2.51
N HIS A 371 -25.42 -1.37 -2.31
CA HIS A 371 -24.45 -1.45 -1.21
C HIS A 371 -23.11 -0.77 -1.51
N THR A 372 -22.97 -0.16 -2.69
CA THR A 372 -21.73 0.53 -3.05
C THR A 372 -21.56 1.80 -2.24
N LEU A 373 -20.40 1.92 -1.62
CA LEU A 373 -20.00 3.01 -0.75
C LEU A 373 -19.15 4.01 -1.52
N PRO A 374 -19.53 5.30 -1.60
CA PRO A 374 -18.72 6.32 -2.24
C PRO A 374 -17.53 6.72 -1.37
N ASN A 375 -16.44 7.14 -2.00
CA ASN A 375 -15.29 7.75 -1.34
C ASN A 375 -14.76 8.90 -2.18
N TYR A 376 -14.53 10.04 -1.58
CA TYR A 376 -13.90 11.20 -2.22
C TYR A 376 -13.16 12.04 -1.19
N GLY A 377 -12.29 12.90 -1.65
CA GLY A 377 -11.55 13.75 -0.75
C GLY A 377 -10.52 14.63 -1.42
N LEU A 378 -9.80 15.34 -0.57
CA LEU A 378 -8.73 16.24 -0.97
C LEU A 378 -7.53 16.08 -0.04
N GLY A 379 -6.33 16.33 -0.56
CA GLY A 379 -5.12 16.19 0.20
C GLY A 379 -4.06 17.18 -0.17
N LEU A 380 -3.19 17.44 0.79
CA LEU A 380 -1.96 18.19 0.60
C LEU A 380 -0.78 17.23 0.51
N ARG A 381 0.21 17.63 -0.27
CA ARG A 381 1.47 16.91 -0.46
C ARG A 381 2.62 17.85 -0.16
N TRP A 382 3.56 17.36 0.61
CA TRP A 382 4.84 18.01 0.81
C TRP A 382 5.97 17.06 0.46
N GLU A 383 6.68 17.37 -0.62
CA GLU A 383 7.82 16.58 -1.08
C GLU A 383 8.99 16.74 -0.12
N LEU A 384 9.22 15.74 0.70
CA LEU A 384 10.28 15.70 1.69
C LEU A 384 11.62 15.37 1.03
N LYS A 385 11.61 14.35 0.19
CA LYS A 385 12.70 13.85 -0.66
C LYS A 385 12.14 13.68 -2.08
N LYS A 386 12.99 13.66 -3.09
CA LYS A 386 12.58 13.45 -4.49
C LYS A 386 11.63 12.24 -4.59
N ARG A 387 10.39 12.49 -5.00
CA ARG A 387 9.31 11.50 -5.13
C ARG A 387 8.90 10.79 -3.82
N VAL A 388 9.21 11.35 -2.66
CA VAL A 388 8.73 10.90 -1.36
C VAL A 388 7.96 12.03 -0.71
N ASN A 389 6.66 11.85 -0.58
CA ASN A 389 5.74 12.88 -0.09
C ASN A 389 5.27 12.57 1.33
N VAL A 390 5.20 13.59 2.19
CA VAL A 390 4.31 13.60 3.33
C VAL A 390 2.94 14.00 2.81
N ARG A 391 1.93 13.22 3.09
CA ARG A 391 0.56 13.48 2.67
C ARG A 391 -0.36 13.71 3.85
N LEU A 392 -1.23 14.67 3.65
CA LEU A 392 -2.27 15.06 4.56
C LEU A 392 -3.58 14.97 3.79
N ASP A 393 -4.38 13.95 4.06
CA ASP A 393 -5.62 13.68 3.34
C ASP A 393 -6.82 13.90 4.24
N TYR A 394 -7.92 14.44 3.69
CA TYR A 394 -9.22 14.45 4.31
C TYR A 394 -10.21 13.75 3.40
N GLY A 395 -10.63 12.56 3.82
CA GLY A 395 -11.52 11.68 3.07
C GLY A 395 -12.94 11.71 3.60
N PHE A 396 -13.88 11.67 2.67
CA PHE A 396 -15.31 11.59 2.92
C PHE A 396 -15.86 10.26 2.40
N GLY A 397 -16.79 9.70 3.14
CA GLY A 397 -17.56 8.52 2.77
C GLY A 397 -19.02 8.68 3.19
N LYS A 398 -19.80 7.61 3.04
CA LYS A 398 -21.20 7.60 3.50
C LYS A 398 -21.22 7.66 5.03
N ASP A 399 -21.81 8.71 5.58
CA ASP A 399 -21.97 8.95 7.02
C ASP A 399 -20.64 8.90 7.81
N THR A 400 -19.52 9.27 7.15
CA THR A 400 -18.19 9.24 7.77
C THR A 400 -17.22 10.17 7.08
N SER A 401 -16.29 10.71 7.83
CA SER A 401 -15.12 11.40 7.31
C SER A 401 -13.91 11.14 8.22
N SER A 402 -12.73 11.30 7.69
CA SER A 402 -11.51 11.14 8.48
C SER A 402 -10.37 11.90 7.88
N PHE A 403 -9.53 12.36 8.78
CA PHE A 403 -8.23 12.90 8.50
C PHE A 403 -7.18 11.79 8.47
N LEU A 404 -6.16 11.93 7.66
CA LEU A 404 -5.08 10.98 7.52
C LEU A 404 -3.76 11.70 7.31
N LEU A 405 -2.75 11.35 8.11
CA LEU A 405 -1.38 11.78 7.95
C LEU A 405 -0.49 10.57 7.69
N SER A 406 0.23 10.57 6.58
CA SER A 406 1.06 9.44 6.16
C SER A 406 2.23 9.89 5.29
N VAL A 407 3.12 8.95 4.97
CA VAL A 407 4.25 9.15 4.06
C VAL A 407 4.03 8.28 2.80
N ASN A 408 4.57 8.69 1.68
CA ASN A 408 4.38 8.17 0.32
C ASN A 408 2.97 8.43 -0.24
N GLU A 409 2.76 8.09 -1.50
CA GLU A 409 1.44 8.19 -2.13
C GLU A 409 0.52 7.04 -1.69
N ALA A 410 -0.77 7.15 -1.99
CA ALA A 410 -1.77 6.19 -1.57
C ALA A 410 -1.60 4.83 -2.29
N PHE A 411 -1.19 4.86 -3.58
CA PHE A 411 -0.98 3.69 -4.42
C PHE A 411 -0.04 4.03 -5.59
#